data_a38bf2cef544cceaf1b0e1c79195f774
#
_entry.id   a38bf2cef544cceaf1b0e1c79195f774
#
_cell.length_a   1.000
_cell.length_b   1.000
_cell.length_c   1.000
_cell.angle_alpha   90.00
_cell.angle_beta   90.00
_cell.angle_gamma   90.00
#
_symmetry.space_group_name_H-M   'P 1'
#
loop_
_entity.id
_entity.type
_entity.pdbx_description
1 polymer ?
#
loop_
_entity_poly.entity_id
_entity_poly.type
_entity_poly.pdbx_seq_one_letter_code
_entity_poly.pdbx_strand_id
1 'polypeptide(L)'
;MRPFALIPVALFVAVSAAFGLGLRHDPRQFPSTLLDRPMPVFDLPPLVEGVEGLKSGDLGGSKVMLLNVFASWCGGCRYEHPMLMKISAESRVELVGINWKDDPSAGASWIAQYGNPYLMIGKDSSGRTGIDLGVTGVPETFVVDHQGRVRFRHAGPITPEIWKSAIEPIIAEIERRS
;
A
#
# COMPACT_ATOMS: atom_id res chain seq x y z
N MET A 1 -18.24 54.61 5.69
CA MET A 1 -17.85 53.40 4.93
C MET A 1 -19.02 52.44 4.96
N ARG A 2 -19.50 51.99 3.79
CA ARG A 2 -20.70 51.14 3.72
C ARG A 2 -20.35 49.75 4.31
N PRO A 3 -21.05 49.28 5.39
CA PRO A 3 -20.73 48.03 6.07
C PRO A 3 -20.78 46.81 5.13
N PHE A 4 -21.52 46.89 4.04
CA PHE A 4 -21.60 45.84 2.99
C PHE A 4 -20.27 45.56 2.26
N ALA A 5 -19.30 46.50 2.26
CA ALA A 5 -17.99 46.29 1.63
C ALA A 5 -17.10 45.32 2.44
N LEU A 6 -17.41 45.08 3.71
CA LEU A 6 -16.65 44.14 4.57
C LEU A 6 -17.12 42.68 4.44
N ILE A 7 -18.33 42.45 3.91
CA ILE A 7 -18.89 41.09 3.77
C ILE A 7 -18.02 40.21 2.87
N PRO A 8 -17.57 40.63 1.67
CA PRO A 8 -16.71 39.79 0.82
C PRO A 8 -15.37 39.46 1.49
N VAL A 9 -14.80 40.42 2.24
CA VAL A 9 -13.54 40.21 2.96
C VAL A 9 -13.71 39.21 4.09
N ALA A 10 -14.79 39.34 4.87
CA ALA A 10 -15.09 38.40 5.94
C ALA A 10 -15.34 36.97 5.41
N LEU A 11 -16.08 36.85 4.29
CA LEU A 11 -16.32 35.56 3.62
C LEU A 11 -15.01 34.96 3.11
N PHE A 12 -14.14 35.72 2.48
CA PHE A 12 -12.85 35.25 2.01
C PHE A 12 -11.98 34.75 3.15
N VAL A 13 -11.90 35.46 4.26
CA VAL A 13 -11.15 35.04 5.45
C VAL A 13 -11.72 33.75 6.04
N ALA A 14 -13.06 33.66 6.14
CA ALA A 14 -13.72 32.46 6.67
C ALA A 14 -13.46 31.23 5.80
N VAL A 15 -13.57 31.37 4.47
CA VAL A 15 -13.28 30.30 3.51
C VAL A 15 -11.80 29.91 3.56
N SER A 16 -10.89 30.87 3.59
CA SER A 16 -9.44 30.61 3.69
C SER A 16 -9.08 29.88 4.98
N ALA A 17 -9.69 30.27 6.10
CA ALA A 17 -9.50 29.60 7.38
C ALA A 17 -10.05 28.16 7.36
N ALA A 18 -11.22 27.94 6.77
CA ALA A 18 -11.81 26.62 6.61
C ALA A 18 -10.94 25.70 5.75
N PHE A 19 -10.40 26.20 4.63
CA PHE A 19 -9.43 25.47 3.80
C PHE A 19 -8.14 25.18 4.56
N GLY A 20 -7.59 26.15 5.28
CA GLY A 20 -6.37 25.98 6.08
C GLY A 20 -6.53 24.93 7.17
N LEU A 21 -7.71 24.82 7.80
CA LEU A 21 -8.02 23.77 8.76
C LEU A 21 -8.23 22.41 8.07
N GLY A 22 -8.90 22.39 6.91
CA GLY A 22 -9.12 21.18 6.12
C GLY A 22 -7.83 20.56 5.61
N LEU A 23 -6.84 21.36 5.21
CA LEU A 23 -5.53 20.89 4.74
C LEU A 23 -4.66 20.27 5.84
N ARG A 24 -5.02 20.45 7.12
CA ARG A 24 -4.33 19.76 8.25
C ARG A 24 -4.78 18.31 8.43
N HIS A 25 -5.88 17.91 7.81
CA HIS A 25 -6.28 16.50 7.80
C HIS A 25 -5.51 15.78 6.72
N ASP A 26 -4.81 14.72 7.11
CA ASP A 26 -4.08 13.86 6.16
C ASP A 26 -5.11 13.07 5.31
N PRO A 27 -5.25 13.39 4.00
CA PRO A 27 -6.23 12.72 3.14
C PRO A 27 -5.85 11.25 2.86
N ARG A 28 -4.68 10.78 3.30
CA ARG A 28 -4.20 9.42 3.10
C ARG A 28 -4.76 8.42 4.12
N GLN A 29 -5.43 8.91 5.18
CA GLN A 29 -6.07 8.07 6.20
C GLN A 29 -7.50 7.71 5.80
N PHE A 30 -7.71 7.16 4.62
CA PHE A 30 -9.00 6.53 4.34
C PHE A 30 -9.02 5.15 5.00
N PRO A 31 -9.98 4.87 5.92
CA PRO A 31 -10.16 3.53 6.44
C PRO A 31 -10.41 2.59 5.26
N SER A 32 -9.57 1.58 5.09
CA SER A 32 -9.80 0.57 4.07
C SER A 32 -11.15 -0.11 4.36
N THR A 33 -11.98 -0.24 3.33
CA THR A 33 -13.23 -1.01 3.43
C THR A 33 -12.96 -2.50 3.68
N LEU A 34 -11.69 -2.92 3.55
CA LEU A 34 -11.23 -4.30 3.77
C LEU A 34 -10.69 -4.55 5.18
N LEU A 35 -10.62 -3.54 6.06
CA LEU A 35 -10.15 -3.78 7.44
C LEU A 35 -10.99 -4.86 8.12
N ASP A 36 -10.30 -5.84 8.71
CA ASP A 36 -10.88 -7.04 9.35
C ASP A 36 -11.70 -7.94 8.42
N ARG A 37 -11.58 -7.75 7.10
CA ARG A 37 -12.24 -8.59 6.09
C ARG A 37 -11.22 -9.51 5.40
N PRO A 38 -11.69 -10.68 4.90
CA PRO A 38 -10.86 -11.52 4.05
C PRO A 38 -10.54 -10.80 2.74
N MET A 39 -9.39 -11.12 2.18
CA MET A 39 -9.01 -10.65 0.84
C MET A 39 -10.06 -11.06 -0.20
N PRO A 40 -10.37 -10.19 -1.18
CA PRO A 40 -11.10 -10.57 -2.38
C PRO A 40 -10.40 -11.74 -3.09
N VAL A 41 -11.19 -12.56 -3.77
CA VAL A 41 -10.64 -13.71 -4.52
C VAL A 41 -9.98 -13.22 -5.80
N PHE A 42 -8.70 -13.58 -5.99
CA PHE A 42 -7.95 -13.34 -7.21
C PHE A 42 -6.93 -14.44 -7.47
N ASP A 43 -6.52 -14.57 -8.73
CA ASP A 43 -5.46 -15.46 -9.21
C ASP A 43 -4.66 -14.70 -10.27
N LEU A 44 -3.46 -14.23 -9.91
CA LEU A 44 -2.60 -13.43 -10.76
C LEU A 44 -1.42 -14.25 -11.26
N PRO A 45 -1.19 -14.29 -12.59
CA PRO A 45 -0.05 -14.98 -13.14
C PRO A 45 1.26 -14.32 -12.71
N PRO A 46 2.39 -15.07 -12.76
CA PRO A 46 3.70 -14.55 -12.38
C PRO A 46 4.14 -13.36 -13.25
N LEU A 47 4.80 -12.39 -12.60
CA LEU A 47 5.43 -11.25 -13.28
C LEU A 47 6.81 -11.61 -13.82
N VAL A 48 7.57 -12.40 -13.07
CA VAL A 48 8.98 -12.73 -13.34
C VAL A 48 9.10 -14.23 -13.48
N GLU A 49 9.88 -14.69 -14.47
CA GLU A 49 10.17 -16.12 -14.66
C GLU A 49 10.91 -16.68 -13.44
N GLY A 50 10.50 -17.84 -12.98
CA GLY A 50 11.07 -18.50 -11.78
C GLY A 50 10.56 -17.95 -10.45
N VAL A 51 9.67 -16.96 -10.43
CA VAL A 51 8.96 -16.45 -9.25
C VAL A 51 7.48 -16.80 -9.41
N GLU A 52 6.87 -17.37 -8.39
CA GLU A 52 5.45 -17.74 -8.43
C GLU A 52 4.54 -16.51 -8.56
N GLY A 53 3.40 -16.69 -9.24
CA GLY A 53 2.28 -15.73 -9.25
C GLY A 53 1.67 -15.64 -7.86
N LEU A 54 0.62 -14.83 -7.72
CA LEU A 54 -0.01 -14.59 -6.43
C LEU A 54 -1.51 -14.87 -6.50
N LYS A 55 -2.00 -15.73 -5.61
CA LYS A 55 -3.43 -16.00 -5.40
C LYS A 55 -3.86 -15.50 -4.03
N SER A 56 -5.11 -15.12 -3.92
CA SER A 56 -5.67 -14.71 -2.61
C SER A 56 -5.60 -15.84 -1.56
N GLY A 57 -5.64 -17.11 -1.98
CA GLY A 57 -5.50 -18.25 -1.10
C GLY A 57 -4.07 -18.44 -0.53
N ASP A 58 -3.07 -17.80 -1.12
CA ASP A 58 -1.68 -17.86 -0.64
C ASP A 58 -1.44 -16.84 0.50
N LEU A 59 -2.40 -15.91 0.70
CA LEU A 59 -2.32 -14.92 1.75
C LEU A 59 -2.80 -15.48 3.08
N GLY A 60 -1.92 -15.47 4.07
CA GLY A 60 -2.17 -16.05 5.39
C GLY A 60 -1.27 -17.25 5.67
N GLY A 61 -1.65 -18.09 6.62
CA GLY A 61 -0.88 -19.27 7.03
C GLY A 61 -0.05 -19.07 8.29
N SER A 62 1.22 -19.49 8.30
CA SER A 62 2.04 -19.47 9.52
C SER A 62 2.68 -18.13 9.85
N LYS A 63 2.66 -17.18 8.91
CA LYS A 63 3.31 -15.86 9.06
C LYS A 63 2.39 -14.72 8.69
N VAL A 64 2.67 -13.57 9.29
CA VAL A 64 2.11 -12.29 8.84
C VAL A 64 2.72 -11.93 7.49
N MET A 65 1.90 -11.49 6.54
CA MET A 65 2.34 -11.11 5.21
C MET A 65 2.17 -9.61 4.97
N LEU A 66 3.09 -9.04 4.20
CA LEU A 66 2.95 -7.70 3.62
C LEU A 66 2.64 -7.85 2.14
N LEU A 67 1.46 -7.45 1.74
CA LEU A 67 1.07 -7.33 0.34
C LEU A 67 1.34 -5.90 -0.13
N ASN A 68 2.36 -5.74 -0.97
CA ASN A 68 2.72 -4.43 -1.55
C ASN A 68 2.23 -4.34 -3.00
N VAL A 69 1.57 -3.25 -3.32
CA VAL A 69 1.10 -2.94 -4.67
C VAL A 69 2.02 -1.88 -5.26
N PHE A 70 2.64 -2.21 -6.39
CA PHE A 70 3.69 -1.40 -7.01
C PHE A 70 3.57 -1.34 -8.52
N ALA A 71 4.33 -0.44 -9.16
CA ALA A 71 4.51 -0.38 -10.59
C ALA A 71 5.90 0.18 -10.96
N SER A 72 6.43 -0.18 -12.14
CA SER A 72 7.73 0.28 -12.62
C SER A 72 7.78 1.80 -12.85
N TRP A 73 6.67 2.41 -13.25
CA TRP A 73 6.53 3.85 -13.50
C TRP A 73 6.35 4.68 -12.22
N CYS A 74 6.26 4.04 -11.06
CA CYS A 74 5.95 4.67 -9.78
C CYS A 74 7.20 5.20 -9.07
N GLY A 75 7.36 6.52 -8.97
CA GLY A 75 8.49 7.13 -8.27
C GLY A 75 8.52 6.85 -6.77
N GLY A 76 7.34 6.79 -6.10
CA GLY A 76 7.21 6.43 -4.70
C GLY A 76 7.63 4.98 -4.42
N CYS A 77 7.33 4.06 -5.36
CA CYS A 77 7.75 2.67 -5.25
C CYS A 77 9.27 2.52 -5.32
N ARG A 78 9.92 3.31 -6.19
CA ARG A 78 11.39 3.37 -6.25
C ARG A 78 12.00 3.89 -4.96
N TYR A 79 11.34 4.86 -4.33
CA TYR A 79 11.79 5.44 -3.07
C TYR A 79 11.71 4.43 -1.91
N GLU A 80 10.64 3.65 -1.81
CA GLU A 80 10.47 2.66 -0.73
C GLU A 80 11.27 1.36 -0.94
N HIS A 81 11.64 1.04 -2.19
CA HIS A 81 12.20 -0.27 -2.55
C HIS A 81 13.40 -0.70 -1.68
N PRO A 82 14.39 0.17 -1.36
CA PRO A 82 15.47 -0.20 -0.46
C PRO A 82 14.98 -0.62 0.94
N MET A 83 13.87 -0.03 1.42
CA MET A 83 13.27 -0.43 2.68
C MET A 83 12.60 -1.80 2.59
N LEU A 84 11.91 -2.09 1.48
CA LEU A 84 11.32 -3.41 1.23
C LEU A 84 12.40 -4.50 1.15
N MET A 85 13.52 -4.23 0.48
CA MET A 85 14.68 -5.13 0.44
C MET A 85 15.24 -5.41 1.84
N LYS A 86 15.31 -4.39 2.69
CA LYS A 86 15.74 -4.54 4.08
C LYS A 86 14.73 -5.37 4.89
N ILE A 87 13.44 -5.07 4.78
CA ILE A 87 12.38 -5.83 5.46
C ILE A 87 12.43 -7.30 5.05
N SER A 88 12.54 -7.58 3.77
CA SER A 88 12.63 -8.95 3.22
C SER A 88 13.82 -9.73 3.78
N ALA A 89 14.96 -9.07 4.00
CA ALA A 89 16.19 -9.71 4.49
C ALA A 89 16.22 -9.88 6.03
N GLU A 90 15.63 -8.94 6.77
CA GLU A 90 15.82 -8.83 8.24
C GLU A 90 14.57 -9.19 9.04
N SER A 91 13.38 -9.16 8.43
CA SER A 91 12.13 -9.34 9.17
C SER A 91 11.61 -10.79 9.14
N ARG A 92 10.67 -11.06 10.06
CA ARG A 92 9.96 -12.36 10.12
C ARG A 92 8.72 -12.40 9.23
N VAL A 93 8.38 -11.28 8.58
CA VAL A 93 7.23 -11.18 7.68
C VAL A 93 7.62 -11.59 6.27
N GLU A 94 6.66 -12.12 5.54
CA GLU A 94 6.82 -12.44 4.12
C GLU A 94 6.26 -11.30 3.28
N LEU A 95 7.06 -10.85 2.30
CA LEU A 95 6.61 -9.85 1.33
C LEU A 95 6.10 -10.54 0.08
N VAL A 96 4.92 -10.10 -0.38
CA VAL A 96 4.36 -10.48 -1.68
C VAL A 96 3.97 -9.24 -2.46
N GLY A 97 4.07 -9.29 -3.78
CA GLY A 97 3.89 -8.12 -4.63
C GLY A 97 2.74 -8.27 -5.63
N ILE A 98 2.03 -7.17 -5.89
CA ILE A 98 1.16 -7.03 -7.06
C ILE A 98 1.71 -5.92 -7.95
N ASN A 99 2.12 -6.27 -9.15
CA ASN A 99 2.48 -5.29 -10.18
C ASN A 99 1.21 -4.81 -10.86
N TRP A 100 0.81 -3.57 -10.58
CA TRP A 100 -0.49 -3.01 -10.88
C TRP A 100 -0.47 -2.03 -12.05
N LYS A 101 -1.35 -2.24 -13.05
CA LYS A 101 -1.49 -1.37 -14.23
C LYS A 101 -0.15 -1.01 -14.85
N ASP A 102 0.69 -2.00 -15.04
CA ASP A 102 2.04 -1.86 -15.55
C ASP A 102 2.23 -2.70 -16.81
N ASP A 103 3.20 -2.34 -17.62
CA ASP A 103 3.70 -3.23 -18.66
C ASP A 103 4.49 -4.38 -18.01
N PRO A 104 4.13 -5.65 -18.27
CA PRO A 104 4.82 -6.77 -17.62
C PRO A 104 6.31 -6.83 -17.88
N SER A 105 6.76 -6.41 -19.06
CA SER A 105 8.20 -6.39 -19.41
C SER A 105 8.94 -5.28 -18.66
N ALA A 106 8.30 -4.12 -18.48
CA ALA A 106 8.85 -3.03 -17.68
C ALA A 106 8.88 -3.40 -16.19
N GLY A 107 7.81 -4.01 -15.66
CA GLY A 107 7.76 -4.51 -14.28
C GLY A 107 8.83 -5.56 -14.00
N ALA A 108 9.00 -6.56 -14.88
CA ALA A 108 10.03 -7.58 -14.75
C ALA A 108 11.45 -7.00 -14.84
N SER A 109 11.69 -6.07 -15.78
CA SER A 109 12.97 -5.38 -15.93
C SER A 109 13.30 -4.55 -14.69
N TRP A 110 12.30 -3.92 -14.08
CA TRP A 110 12.46 -3.14 -12.86
C TRP A 110 12.90 -4.03 -11.68
N ILE A 111 12.27 -5.20 -11.50
CA ILE A 111 12.68 -6.19 -10.49
C ILE A 111 14.11 -6.69 -10.76
N ALA A 112 14.46 -7.00 -12.02
CA ALA A 112 15.80 -7.44 -12.38
C ALA A 112 16.87 -6.38 -12.09
N GLN A 113 16.54 -5.09 -12.28
CA GLN A 113 17.47 -3.97 -12.07
C GLN A 113 17.68 -3.64 -10.59
N TYR A 114 16.61 -3.65 -9.77
CA TYR A 114 16.66 -3.15 -8.39
C TYR A 114 16.66 -4.26 -7.32
N GLY A 115 16.52 -5.52 -7.73
CA GLY A 115 16.40 -6.68 -6.85
C GLY A 115 14.93 -7.07 -6.55
N ASN A 116 14.74 -8.27 -6.06
CA ASN A 116 13.43 -8.82 -5.74
C ASN A 116 13.24 -8.99 -4.22
N PRO A 117 12.43 -8.15 -3.55
CA PRO A 117 12.10 -8.33 -2.14
C PRO A 117 10.93 -9.31 -1.90
N TYR A 118 10.25 -9.77 -2.96
CA TYR A 118 8.99 -10.50 -2.85
C TYR A 118 9.19 -12.01 -3.01
N LEU A 119 8.47 -12.78 -2.19
CA LEU A 119 8.37 -14.24 -2.29
C LEU A 119 7.57 -14.65 -3.54
N MET A 120 6.45 -13.96 -3.78
CA MET A 120 5.53 -14.15 -4.91
C MET A 120 5.20 -12.80 -5.54
N ILE A 121 5.05 -12.75 -6.87
CA ILE A 121 4.66 -11.52 -7.57
C ILE A 121 3.60 -11.82 -8.61
N GLY A 122 2.40 -11.31 -8.37
CA GLY A 122 1.31 -11.37 -9.34
C GLY A 122 1.31 -10.15 -10.29
N LYS A 123 1.07 -10.36 -11.59
CA LYS A 123 0.84 -9.26 -12.52
C LYS A 123 -0.64 -8.96 -12.68
N ASP A 124 -1.05 -7.74 -12.37
CA ASP A 124 -2.40 -7.20 -12.56
C ASP A 124 -2.38 -6.09 -13.62
N SER A 125 -2.10 -6.48 -14.88
CA SER A 125 -2.03 -5.52 -15.99
C SER A 125 -3.36 -4.82 -16.26
N SER A 126 -4.49 -5.48 -15.97
CA SER A 126 -5.82 -4.88 -16.09
C SER A 126 -6.13 -3.89 -14.97
N GLY A 127 -5.47 -4.03 -13.84
CA GLY A 127 -5.71 -3.27 -12.61
C GLY A 127 -6.97 -3.69 -11.86
N ARG A 128 -7.63 -4.79 -12.26
CA ARG A 128 -8.90 -5.23 -11.68
C ARG A 128 -8.73 -5.66 -10.23
N THR A 129 -7.69 -6.44 -9.93
CA THR A 129 -7.41 -6.88 -8.57
C THR A 129 -7.14 -5.71 -7.65
N GLY A 130 -6.34 -4.73 -8.08
CA GLY A 130 -6.12 -3.51 -7.32
C GLY A 130 -7.42 -2.73 -7.03
N ILE A 131 -8.35 -2.67 -8.00
CA ILE A 131 -9.66 -2.05 -7.80
C ILE A 131 -10.47 -2.81 -6.74
N ASP A 132 -10.52 -4.14 -6.82
CA ASP A 132 -11.26 -4.98 -5.89
C ASP A 132 -10.65 -4.91 -4.47
N LEU A 133 -9.32 -4.68 -4.36
CA LEU A 133 -8.60 -4.36 -3.12
C LEU A 133 -8.81 -2.93 -2.63
N GLY A 134 -9.47 -2.08 -3.39
CA GLY A 134 -9.66 -0.66 -3.08
C GLY A 134 -8.37 0.16 -3.17
N VAL A 135 -7.39 -0.27 -3.98
CA VAL A 135 -6.16 0.47 -4.24
C VAL A 135 -6.49 1.80 -4.91
N THR A 136 -6.03 2.89 -4.31
CA THR A 136 -6.25 4.26 -4.81
C THR A 136 -5.05 4.80 -5.59
N GLY A 137 -3.88 4.19 -5.41
CA GLY A 137 -2.64 4.55 -6.08
C GLY A 137 -1.51 3.62 -5.67
N VAL A 138 -0.31 3.87 -6.19
CA VAL A 138 0.88 3.12 -5.82
C VAL A 138 1.97 4.08 -5.30
N PRO A 139 2.77 3.66 -4.30
CA PRO A 139 2.69 2.36 -3.62
C PRO A 139 1.60 2.31 -2.55
N GLU A 140 1.04 1.13 -2.33
CA GLU A 140 0.18 0.81 -1.19
C GLU A 140 0.59 -0.54 -0.59
N THR A 141 0.55 -0.64 0.74
CA THR A 141 0.91 -1.87 1.45
C THR A 141 -0.18 -2.27 2.43
N PHE A 142 -0.53 -3.54 2.40
CA PHE A 142 -1.49 -4.17 3.31
C PHE A 142 -0.77 -5.13 4.24
N VAL A 143 -1.09 -5.08 5.54
CA VAL A 143 -0.69 -6.10 6.50
C VAL A 143 -1.80 -7.15 6.56
N VAL A 144 -1.44 -8.39 6.29
CA VAL A 144 -2.36 -9.53 6.24
C VAL A 144 -2.01 -10.51 7.34
N ASP A 145 -3.01 -10.91 8.12
CA ASP A 145 -2.84 -11.85 9.22
C ASP A 145 -2.84 -13.31 8.78
N HIS A 146 -2.66 -14.23 9.75
CA HIS A 146 -2.63 -15.68 9.53
C HIS A 146 -3.93 -16.25 8.92
N GLN A 147 -5.04 -15.54 9.02
CA GLN A 147 -6.33 -15.91 8.43
C GLN A 147 -6.59 -15.28 7.07
N GLY A 148 -5.61 -14.57 6.48
CA GLY A 148 -5.75 -13.87 5.22
C GLY A 148 -6.63 -12.61 5.31
N ARG A 149 -6.77 -12.02 6.51
CA ARG A 149 -7.53 -10.78 6.73
C ARG A 149 -6.62 -9.57 6.71
N VAL A 150 -7.11 -8.50 6.11
CA VAL A 150 -6.42 -7.21 6.13
C VAL A 150 -6.53 -6.59 7.52
N ARG A 151 -5.39 -6.36 8.16
CA ARG A 151 -5.31 -5.75 9.51
C ARG A 151 -4.91 -4.29 9.47
N PHE A 152 -4.20 -3.89 8.43
CA PHE A 152 -3.73 -2.52 8.25
C PHE A 152 -3.50 -2.22 6.77
N ARG A 153 -3.65 -0.97 6.38
CA ARG A 153 -3.33 -0.44 5.05
C ARG A 153 -2.55 0.85 5.19
N HIS A 154 -1.46 0.93 4.46
CA HIS A 154 -0.69 2.16 4.29
C HIS A 154 -0.70 2.58 2.83
N ALA A 155 -1.14 3.81 2.55
CA ALA A 155 -1.09 4.43 1.23
C ALA A 155 0.10 5.38 1.18
N GLY A 156 1.08 5.07 0.33
CA GLY A 156 2.32 5.81 0.18
C GLY A 156 3.57 4.99 0.49
N PRO A 157 4.76 5.58 0.32
CA PRO A 157 6.02 4.87 0.51
C PRO A 157 6.26 4.46 1.96
N ILE A 158 6.75 3.24 2.18
CA ILE A 158 7.22 2.80 3.49
C ILE A 158 8.61 3.41 3.75
N THR A 159 8.65 4.34 4.70
CA THR A 159 9.91 4.87 5.24
C THR A 159 10.29 4.12 6.54
N PRO A 160 11.54 4.25 7.03
CA PRO A 160 11.92 3.70 8.34
C PRO A 160 11.01 4.17 9.48
N GLU A 161 10.53 5.42 9.42
CA GLU A 161 9.63 5.99 10.42
C GLU A 161 8.24 5.33 10.35
N ILE A 162 7.66 5.19 9.15
CA ILE A 162 6.37 4.52 8.93
C ILE A 162 6.45 3.05 9.36
N TRP A 163 7.54 2.37 9.00
CA TRP A 163 7.76 1.00 9.43
C TRP A 163 7.68 0.87 10.94
N LYS A 164 8.49 1.64 11.67
CA LYS A 164 8.58 1.56 13.14
C LYS A 164 7.34 2.06 13.86
N SER A 165 6.69 3.10 13.35
CA SER A 165 5.58 3.74 14.07
C SER A 165 4.21 3.17 13.75
N ALA A 166 4.03 2.58 12.55
CA ALA A 166 2.73 2.14 12.09
C ALA A 166 2.66 0.64 11.77
N ILE A 167 3.63 0.08 11.02
CA ILE A 167 3.53 -1.29 10.50
C ILE A 167 4.01 -2.32 11.52
N GLU A 168 5.22 -2.16 12.03
CA GLU A 168 5.84 -3.09 12.99
C GLU A 168 4.99 -3.32 14.26
N PRO A 169 4.36 -2.30 14.89
CA PRO A 169 3.47 -2.50 16.03
C PRO A 169 2.23 -3.36 15.71
N ILE A 170 1.67 -3.22 14.50
CA ILE A 170 0.52 -4.02 14.05
C ILE A 170 0.93 -5.48 13.87
N ILE A 171 2.09 -5.73 13.26
CA ILE A 171 2.64 -7.08 13.10
C ILE A 171 2.84 -7.73 14.47
N ALA A 172 3.50 -7.04 15.40
CA ALA A 172 3.73 -7.53 16.76
C ALA A 172 2.42 -7.82 17.52
N GLU A 173 1.38 -7.03 17.28
CA GLU A 173 0.06 -7.26 17.87
C GLU A 173 -0.61 -8.53 17.30
N ILE A 174 -0.51 -8.75 15.98
CA ILE A 174 -1.05 -9.97 15.33
C ILE A 174 -0.32 -11.21 15.87
N GLU A 175 1.02 -11.17 15.93
CA GLU A 175 1.84 -12.30 16.43
C GLU A 175 1.56 -12.65 17.90
N ARG A 176 1.24 -11.65 18.73
CA ARG A 176 0.87 -11.93 20.13
C ARG A 176 -0.50 -12.58 20.31
N ARG A 177 -1.38 -12.47 19.32
CA ARG A 177 -2.76 -13.01 19.37
C ARG A 177 -2.88 -14.40 18.70
N SER A 178 -1.82 -14.84 18.06
CA SER A 178 -1.70 -16.17 17.41
C SER A 178 -1.24 -17.21 18.42
#